data_b271b91144927c83e881b5b5af9de26a
#
_entry.id   b271b91144927c83e881b5b5af9de26a
#
_cell.length_a   1.000
_cell.length_b   1.000
_cell.length_c   1.000
_cell.angle_alpha   90.00
_cell.angle_beta   90.00
_cell.angle_gamma   90.00
#
_symmetry.space_group_name_H-M   'P 1'
#
loop_
_entity.id
_entity.type
_entity.pdbx_description
1 polymer ?
#
loop_
_entity_poly.entity_id
_entity_poly.type
_entity_poly.pdbx_seq_one_letter_code
_entity_poly.pdbx_strand_id
1 'polypeptide(L)'
;MAERKAFGRSIDQFQALQFRLADMEVELQAARVLLRQAAWKLDNKAPDATHHCAIAKKFVTEAGSRVVNDCLQLHGGYGYLSDYGIEKRVRDLRVHEILEGTNEIMRMIIARAMVQG
;
A
#
# COMPACT_ATOMS: atom_id res chain seq x y z
N MET A 1 3.40 -19.82 -8.31
CA MET A 1 3.46 -20.07 -6.85
C MET A 1 2.74 -21.33 -6.43
N ALA A 2 1.54 -21.55 -6.91
CA ALA A 2 0.76 -22.73 -6.51
C ALA A 2 1.44 -24.04 -6.85
N GLU A 3 2.09 -24.13 -7.97
CA GLU A 3 2.76 -25.34 -8.40
C GLU A 3 3.91 -25.74 -7.47
N ARG A 4 4.65 -24.75 -6.98
CA ARG A 4 5.75 -25.02 -6.05
C ARG A 4 5.24 -25.53 -4.71
N LYS A 5 4.04 -25.14 -4.35
CA LYS A 5 3.46 -25.50 -3.07
C LYS A 5 2.90 -26.90 -3.04
N ALA A 6 2.69 -27.50 -4.19
CA ALA A 6 2.16 -28.84 -4.29
C ALA A 6 3.14 -29.89 -3.74
N PHE A 7 4.42 -29.56 -3.66
CA PHE A 7 5.43 -30.55 -3.31
C PHE A 7 6.14 -30.18 -2.02
N GLY A 8 6.08 -31.04 -1.03
CA GLY A 8 6.89 -30.95 0.16
C GLY A 8 6.58 -29.82 1.14
N ARG A 9 5.47 -29.10 0.93
CA ARG A 9 5.09 -28.03 1.84
C ARG A 9 3.97 -28.49 2.75
N SER A 10 4.03 -28.05 4.02
CA SER A 10 2.97 -28.37 4.97
C SER A 10 1.72 -27.54 4.68
N ILE A 11 0.59 -28.02 5.16
CA ILE A 11 -0.69 -27.30 5.06
C ILE A 11 -0.57 -25.95 5.77
N ASP A 12 0.15 -25.89 6.89
CA ASP A 12 0.31 -24.67 7.65
C ASP A 12 1.02 -23.58 6.85
N GLN A 13 2.07 -23.95 6.11
CA GLN A 13 2.77 -22.99 5.26
C GLN A 13 1.88 -22.49 4.13
N PHE A 14 1.05 -23.36 3.60
CA PHE A 14 0.09 -23.01 2.55
C PHE A 14 -0.93 -22.01 3.08
N GLN A 15 -1.44 -22.25 4.28
CA GLN A 15 -2.40 -21.35 4.91
C GLN A 15 -1.78 -20.00 5.23
N ALA A 16 -0.55 -19.99 5.70
CA ALA A 16 0.16 -18.74 5.98
C ALA A 16 0.27 -17.88 4.73
N LEU A 17 0.55 -18.50 3.59
CA LEU A 17 0.61 -17.81 2.31
C LEU A 17 -0.76 -17.22 1.93
N GLN A 18 -1.80 -18.02 2.09
CA GLN A 18 -3.17 -17.57 1.79
C GLN A 18 -3.57 -16.40 2.67
N PHE A 19 -3.22 -16.43 3.95
CA PHE A 19 -3.54 -15.34 4.87
C PHE A 19 -2.81 -14.07 4.47
N ARG A 20 -1.57 -14.18 4.03
CA ARG A 20 -0.81 -13.03 3.56
C ARG A 20 -1.45 -12.40 2.32
N LEU A 21 -1.91 -13.24 1.39
CA LEU A 21 -2.62 -12.75 0.21
C LEU A 21 -3.92 -12.06 0.58
N ALA A 22 -4.65 -12.61 1.55
CA ALA A 22 -5.88 -12.00 2.03
C ALA A 22 -5.62 -10.63 2.66
N ASP A 23 -4.57 -10.50 3.45
CA ASP A 23 -4.20 -9.23 4.06
C ASP A 23 -3.84 -8.18 3.01
N MET A 24 -3.13 -8.58 1.97
CA MET A 24 -2.82 -7.68 0.86
C MET A 24 -4.09 -7.20 0.15
N GLU A 25 -5.04 -8.10 -0.06
CA GLU A 25 -6.32 -7.73 -0.69
C GLU A 25 -7.08 -6.72 0.15
N VAL A 26 -7.13 -6.92 1.47
CA VAL A 26 -7.78 -5.98 2.37
C VAL A 26 -7.15 -4.59 2.28
N GLU A 27 -5.83 -4.52 2.30
CA GLU A 27 -5.14 -3.24 2.19
C GLU A 27 -5.40 -2.55 0.87
N LEU A 28 -5.42 -3.30 -0.23
CA LEU A 28 -5.69 -2.74 -1.55
C LEU A 28 -7.11 -2.19 -1.66
N GLN A 29 -8.08 -2.91 -1.11
CA GLN A 29 -9.47 -2.45 -1.14
C GLN A 29 -9.64 -1.19 -0.28
N ALA A 30 -9.02 -1.15 0.90
CA ALA A 30 -9.05 0.02 1.76
C ALA A 30 -8.41 1.22 1.05
N ALA A 31 -7.28 1.02 0.38
CA ALA A 31 -6.61 2.07 -0.36
C ALA A 31 -7.51 2.64 -1.47
N ARG A 32 -8.20 1.77 -2.20
CA ARG A 32 -9.12 2.22 -3.26
C ARG A 32 -10.26 3.08 -2.72
N VAL A 33 -10.84 2.66 -1.61
CA VAL A 33 -11.96 3.40 -1.01
C VAL A 33 -11.50 4.77 -0.55
N LEU A 34 -10.36 4.84 0.12
CA LEU A 34 -9.81 6.12 0.59
C LEU A 34 -9.48 7.04 -0.58
N LEU A 35 -8.90 6.50 -1.63
CA LEU A 35 -8.55 7.28 -2.80
C LEU A 35 -9.79 7.85 -3.48
N ARG A 36 -10.83 7.03 -3.65
CA ARG A 36 -12.08 7.46 -4.26
C ARG A 36 -12.77 8.54 -3.43
N GLN A 37 -12.76 8.39 -2.12
CA GLN A 37 -13.35 9.39 -1.21
C GLN A 37 -12.62 10.72 -1.34
N ALA A 38 -11.28 10.68 -1.33
CA ALA A 38 -10.49 11.91 -1.46
C ALA A 38 -10.73 12.58 -2.81
N ALA A 39 -10.80 11.81 -3.88
CA ALA A 39 -11.05 12.34 -5.22
C ALA A 39 -12.43 12.99 -5.30
N TRP A 40 -13.44 12.34 -4.76
CA TRP A 40 -14.78 12.88 -4.73
C TRP A 40 -14.86 14.20 -3.97
N LYS A 41 -14.23 14.24 -2.80
CA LYS A 41 -14.21 15.45 -1.97
C LYS A 41 -13.48 16.59 -2.65
N LEU A 42 -12.39 16.28 -3.33
CA LEU A 42 -11.65 17.30 -4.08
C LEU A 42 -12.48 17.85 -5.23
N ASP A 43 -13.10 16.97 -6.00
CA ASP A 43 -13.93 17.38 -7.14
C ASP A 43 -15.13 18.21 -6.72
N ASN A 44 -15.69 17.93 -5.55
CA ASN A 44 -16.86 18.61 -5.03
C ASN A 44 -16.51 19.76 -4.07
N LYS A 45 -15.23 20.09 -3.97
CA LYS A 45 -14.74 21.21 -3.15
C LYS A 45 -15.21 21.11 -1.69
N ALA A 46 -15.20 19.91 -1.14
CA ALA A 46 -15.58 19.69 0.23
C ALA A 46 -14.62 20.42 1.19
N PRO A 47 -15.11 20.96 2.30
CA PRO A 47 -14.27 21.72 3.23
C PRO A 47 -13.11 20.89 3.83
N ASP A 48 -13.29 19.59 3.95
CA ASP A 48 -12.30 18.66 4.51
C ASP A 48 -11.51 17.91 3.43
N ALA A 49 -11.50 18.39 2.19
CA ALA A 49 -10.81 17.72 1.11
C ALA A 49 -9.32 17.55 1.38
N THR A 50 -8.66 18.59 1.89
CA THR A 50 -7.23 18.53 2.20
C THR A 50 -6.91 17.45 3.22
N HIS A 51 -7.73 17.34 4.26
CA HIS A 51 -7.59 16.32 5.29
C HIS A 51 -7.67 14.92 4.69
N HIS A 52 -8.69 14.68 3.87
CA HIS A 52 -8.87 13.35 3.27
C HIS A 52 -7.86 13.04 2.18
N CYS A 53 -7.38 14.04 1.46
CA CYS A 53 -6.28 13.83 0.50
C CYS A 53 -4.99 13.44 1.22
N ALA A 54 -4.72 14.03 2.38
CA ALA A 54 -3.55 13.66 3.17
C ALA A 54 -3.66 12.24 3.70
N ILE A 55 -4.85 11.86 4.18
CA ILE A 55 -5.10 10.48 4.64
C ILE A 55 -4.88 9.50 3.48
N ALA A 56 -5.46 9.79 2.32
CA ALA A 56 -5.35 8.91 1.16
C ALA A 56 -3.90 8.80 0.70
N LYS A 57 -3.20 9.90 0.59
CA LYS A 57 -1.80 9.89 0.16
C LYS A 57 -0.95 9.04 1.10
N LYS A 58 -1.10 9.25 2.40
CA LYS A 58 -0.33 8.49 3.39
C LYS A 58 -0.65 7.00 3.33
N PHE A 59 -1.93 6.64 3.37
CA PHE A 59 -2.33 5.24 3.40
C PHE A 59 -2.01 4.53 2.10
N VAL A 60 -2.35 5.12 0.97
CA VAL A 60 -2.19 4.47 -0.34
C VAL A 60 -0.71 4.20 -0.63
N THR A 61 0.16 5.18 -0.36
CA THR A 61 1.59 5.00 -0.63
C THR A 61 2.22 3.97 0.31
N GLU A 62 1.86 4.00 1.59
CA GLU A 62 2.40 3.04 2.56
C GLU A 62 1.86 1.64 2.33
N ALA A 63 0.57 1.50 2.06
CA ALA A 63 -0.03 0.20 1.76
C ALA A 63 0.54 -0.37 0.47
N GLY A 64 0.70 0.46 -0.55
CA GLY A 64 1.30 0.04 -1.81
C GLY A 64 2.71 -0.50 -1.62
N SER A 65 3.52 0.20 -0.84
CA SER A 65 4.88 -0.25 -0.53
C SER A 65 4.88 -1.58 0.20
N ARG A 66 4.00 -1.76 1.19
CA ARG A 66 3.91 -3.02 1.93
C ARG A 66 3.51 -4.17 1.00
N VAL A 67 2.50 -3.96 0.17
CA VAL A 67 2.02 -4.99 -0.75
C VAL A 67 3.10 -5.40 -1.73
N VAL A 68 3.81 -4.44 -2.31
CA VAL A 68 4.86 -4.74 -3.28
C VAL A 68 6.04 -5.44 -2.61
N ASN A 69 6.41 -5.03 -1.39
CA ASN A 69 7.45 -5.73 -0.64
C ASN A 69 7.06 -7.17 -0.32
N ASP A 70 5.80 -7.41 0.04
CA ASP A 70 5.32 -8.77 0.29
C ASP A 70 5.36 -9.60 -0.97
N CYS A 71 4.99 -9.03 -2.10
CA CYS A 71 5.11 -9.71 -3.39
C CYS A 71 6.55 -10.06 -3.71
N LEU A 72 7.47 -9.16 -3.43
CA LEU A 72 8.90 -9.39 -3.62
C LEU A 72 9.37 -10.59 -2.80
N GLN A 73 8.97 -10.66 -1.54
CA GLN A 73 9.34 -11.78 -0.67
C GLN A 73 8.72 -13.08 -1.14
N LEU A 74 7.50 -13.06 -1.63
CA LEU A 74 6.83 -14.26 -2.14
C LEU A 74 7.55 -14.83 -3.37
N HIS A 75 8.18 -13.98 -4.15
CA HIS A 75 8.99 -14.41 -5.28
C HIS A 75 10.37 -14.90 -4.87
N GLY A 76 10.75 -14.69 -3.61
CA GLY A 76 12.06 -15.07 -3.10
C GLY A 76 13.18 -14.32 -3.81
N GLY A 77 14.29 -15.00 -4.05
CA GLY A 77 15.44 -14.39 -4.68
C GLY A 77 15.17 -13.83 -6.07
N TYR A 78 14.20 -14.36 -6.78
CA TYR A 78 13.88 -13.89 -8.13
C TYR A 78 13.31 -12.46 -8.10
N GLY A 79 12.64 -12.09 -7.03
CA GLY A 79 12.05 -10.76 -6.92
C GLY A 79 13.09 -9.64 -6.86
N TYR A 80 14.33 -9.95 -6.54
CA TYR A 80 15.40 -8.96 -6.48
C TYR A 80 16.05 -8.71 -7.83
N LEU A 81 15.72 -9.51 -8.83
CA LEU A 81 16.27 -9.30 -10.18
C LEU A 81 15.45 -8.23 -10.88
N SER A 82 16.14 -7.24 -11.45
CA SER A 82 15.47 -6.12 -12.12
C SER A 82 14.60 -6.58 -13.29
N ASP A 83 14.90 -7.71 -13.88
CA ASP A 83 14.13 -8.24 -15.02
C ASP A 83 12.68 -8.55 -14.65
N TYR A 84 12.40 -8.80 -13.38
CA TYR A 84 11.04 -9.09 -12.91
C TYR A 84 10.24 -7.83 -12.61
N GLY A 85 10.89 -6.68 -12.56
CA GLY A 85 10.22 -5.41 -12.40
C GLY A 85 9.70 -5.10 -11.00
N ILE A 86 9.70 -6.07 -10.09
CA ILE A 86 9.17 -5.86 -8.73
C ILE A 86 10.07 -4.96 -7.92
N GLU A 87 11.38 -5.15 -8.02
CA GLU A 87 12.36 -4.33 -7.33
C GLU A 87 12.20 -2.85 -7.71
N LYS A 88 12.00 -2.58 -9.00
CA LYS A 88 11.79 -1.23 -9.47
C LYS A 88 10.54 -0.62 -8.86
N ARG A 89 9.46 -1.40 -8.77
CA ARG A 89 8.20 -0.92 -8.18
C ARG A 89 8.36 -0.62 -6.70
N VAL A 90 9.13 -1.41 -5.97
CA VAL A 90 9.42 -1.11 -4.56
C VAL A 90 10.11 0.23 -4.43
N ARG A 91 11.13 0.48 -5.25
CA ARG A 91 11.84 1.76 -5.22
C ARG A 91 10.96 2.92 -5.63
N ASP A 92 10.15 2.74 -6.66
CA ASP A 92 9.25 3.79 -7.14
C ASP A 92 8.23 4.17 -6.07
N LEU A 93 7.63 3.18 -5.40
CA LEU A 93 6.65 3.45 -4.36
C LEU A 93 7.29 4.11 -3.14
N ARG A 94 8.51 3.73 -2.81
CA ARG A 94 9.24 4.36 -1.70
C ARG A 94 9.43 5.86 -1.95
N VAL A 95 9.75 6.21 -3.18
CA VAL A 95 9.91 7.61 -3.58
C VAL A 95 8.58 8.36 -3.42
N HIS A 96 7.45 7.73 -3.75
CA HIS A 96 6.15 8.38 -3.62
C HIS A 96 5.80 8.73 -2.18
N GLU A 97 6.34 8.05 -1.20
CA GLU A 97 6.14 8.42 0.20
C GLU A 97 6.83 9.74 0.54
N ILE A 98 7.82 10.14 -0.26
CA ILE A 98 8.62 11.35 -0.04
C ILE A 98 8.15 12.49 -0.92
N LEU A 99 7.73 12.20 -2.16
CA LEU A 99 7.34 13.22 -3.14
C LEU A 99 6.13 14.01 -2.69
N GLU A 100 6.14 15.30 -3.04
CA GLU A 100 5.01 16.21 -2.81
C GLU A 100 4.63 16.34 -1.33
N GLY A 101 5.62 16.22 -0.49
CA GLY A 101 5.45 16.23 0.96
C GLY A 101 5.62 14.82 1.50
N THR A 102 6.40 14.71 2.56
CA THR A 102 6.64 13.43 3.20
C THR A 102 5.37 12.95 3.90
N ASN A 103 5.31 11.66 4.22
CA ASN A 103 4.19 11.15 5.00
C ASN A 103 4.17 11.71 6.43
N GLU A 104 5.29 12.21 6.93
CA GLU A 104 5.32 12.95 8.19
C GLU A 104 4.59 14.28 8.08
N ILE A 105 4.76 14.98 6.95
CA ILE A 105 3.97 16.19 6.67
C ILE A 105 2.48 15.84 6.59
N MET A 106 2.15 14.71 5.96
CA MET A 106 0.75 14.28 5.89
C MET A 106 0.19 14.03 7.29
N ARG A 107 0.97 13.44 8.19
CA ARG A 107 0.57 13.25 9.58
C ARG A 107 0.27 14.58 10.27
N MET A 108 1.10 15.58 10.02
CA MET A 108 0.88 16.91 10.59
C MET A 108 -0.43 17.53 10.09
N ILE A 109 -0.72 17.40 8.81
CA ILE A 109 -1.96 17.91 8.23
C ILE A 109 -3.17 17.22 8.85
N ILE A 110 -3.11 15.90 8.97
CA ILE A 110 -4.19 15.09 9.54
C ILE A 110 -4.42 15.46 11.00
N ALA A 111 -3.35 15.50 11.78
CA ALA A 111 -3.45 15.81 13.21
C ALA A 111 -4.00 17.22 13.44
N ARG A 112 -3.56 18.17 12.64
CA ARG A 112 -4.04 19.55 12.74
C ARG A 112 -5.54 19.64 12.48
N ALA A 113 -6.01 18.93 11.45
CA ALA A 113 -7.43 18.92 11.12
C ALA A 113 -8.26 18.31 12.26
N MET A 114 -7.75 17.27 12.92
CA MET A 114 -8.44 16.63 14.03
C MET A 114 -8.53 17.55 15.25
N VAL A 115 -7.46 18.28 15.53
CA VAL A 115 -7.41 19.17 16.70
C VAL A 115 -8.28 20.42 16.50
N GLN A 116 -8.28 20.96 15.29
CA GLN A 116 -9.04 22.17 14.98
C GLN A 116 -10.50 21.89 14.66
N GLY A 117 -10.74 20.69 14.19
CA GLY A 117 -12.04 20.29 13.73
C GLY A 117 -12.98 19.97 14.80
#